data_2f167418e846993cd368a8473108fd58
#
_entry.id   2f167418e846993cd368a8473108fd58
#
_cell.length_a   1.000
_cell.length_b   1.000
_cell.length_c   1.000
_cell.angle_alpha   90.00
_cell.angle_beta   90.00
_cell.angle_gamma   90.00
#
_symmetry.space_group_name_H-M   'P 1'
#
loop_
_entity.id
_entity.type
_entity.pdbx_description
1 polymer ?
#
loop_
_entity_poly.entity_id
_entity_poly.type
_entity_poly.pdbx_seq_one_letter_code
_entity_poly.pdbx_strand_id
1 'polypeptide(L)' 'MDHPVNWVKLKKYVDMTGDTAASVHSRRRAGKWLDGVQCKVVDDMLWINLPAAEKWVETWGTPTRTLG' A
#
# COMPACT_ATOMS: atom_id res chain seq x y z
N MET A 1 7.23 23.40 -3.93
CA MET A 1 7.14 22.80 -3.67
C MET A 1 6.93 21.86 -3.74
N ASP A 2 7.10 21.54 -3.66
CA ASP A 2 6.96 20.50 -3.84
C ASP A 2 6.85 19.64 -2.83
N HIS A 3 5.82 19.20 -2.40
CA HIS A 3 5.78 18.14 -1.51
C HIS A 3 5.46 16.88 -2.25
N PRO A 4 5.87 15.73 -1.69
CA PRO A 4 5.66 14.46 -2.38
C PRO A 4 4.17 14.15 -2.50
N VAL A 5 3.85 13.46 -3.56
CA VAL A 5 2.50 12.96 -3.76
C VAL A 5 2.32 11.75 -2.86
N ASN A 6 1.31 11.76 -2.02
CA ASN A 6 1.04 10.65 -1.12
C ASN A 6 0.18 9.57 -1.76
N TRP A 7 -0.75 9.96 -2.59
CA TRP A 7 -1.68 9.02 -3.21
C TRP A 7 -1.40 8.86 -4.68
N VAL A 8 -1.24 7.62 -5.12
CA VAL A 8 -1.03 7.30 -6.53
C VAL A 8 -2.01 6.20 -6.93
N LYS A 9 -2.29 6.11 -8.20
CA LYS A 9 -3.14 5.02 -8.70
C LYS A 9 -2.41 3.69 -8.58
N LEU A 10 -3.17 2.63 -8.48
CA LEU A 10 -2.61 1.29 -8.30
C LEU A 10 -1.54 0.96 -9.33
N LYS A 11 -1.78 1.28 -10.59
CA LYS A 11 -0.81 0.98 -11.64
C LYS A 11 0.54 1.62 -11.36
N LYS A 12 0.51 2.87 -10.91
CA LYS A 12 1.75 3.60 -10.60
C LYS A 12 2.44 2.99 -9.39
N TYR A 13 1.66 2.64 -8.38
CA TYR A 13 2.20 1.98 -7.19
C TYR A 13 2.91 0.68 -7.56
N VAL A 14 2.28 -0.14 -8.39
CA VAL A 14 2.86 -1.40 -8.84
C VAL A 14 4.17 -1.16 -9.58
N ASP A 15 4.17 -0.16 -10.43
CA ASP A 15 5.35 0.19 -11.21
C ASP A 15 6.50 0.68 -10.32
N MET A 16 6.18 1.48 -9.32
CA MET A 16 7.19 2.07 -8.43
C MET A 16 7.79 1.06 -7.45
N THR A 17 6.99 0.10 -7.00
CA THR A 17 7.40 -0.77 -5.89
C THR A 17 7.72 -2.19 -6.30
N GLY A 18 7.31 -2.60 -7.49
CA GLY A 18 7.46 -3.98 -7.90
C GLY A 18 6.40 -4.91 -7.33
N ASP A 19 5.42 -4.36 -6.62
CA ASP A 19 4.30 -5.14 -6.11
C ASP A 19 3.39 -5.57 -7.26
N THR A 20 2.33 -6.31 -6.97
CA THR A 20 1.37 -6.73 -7.99
C THR A 20 -0.03 -6.28 -7.61
N ALA A 21 -0.87 -6.07 -8.61
CA ALA A 21 -2.25 -5.71 -8.36
C ALA A 21 -2.96 -6.83 -7.60
N ALA A 22 -2.65 -8.08 -7.94
CA ALA A 22 -3.27 -9.23 -7.27
C ALA A 22 -2.96 -9.21 -5.77
N SER A 23 -1.71 -8.89 -5.40
CA SER A 23 -1.33 -8.82 -3.99
C SER A 23 -2.10 -7.74 -3.27
N VAL A 24 -2.26 -6.57 -3.90
CA VAL A 24 -2.99 -5.46 -3.29
C VAL A 24 -4.45 -5.86 -3.05
N HIS A 25 -5.09 -6.44 -4.05
CA HIS A 25 -6.48 -6.87 -3.90
C HIS A 25 -6.63 -7.95 -2.83
N SER A 26 -5.66 -8.84 -2.75
CA SER A 26 -5.65 -9.89 -1.73
C SER A 26 -5.54 -9.28 -0.32
N ARG A 27 -4.66 -8.31 -0.13
CA ARG A 27 -4.52 -7.64 1.16
C ARG A 27 -5.78 -6.91 1.56
N ARG A 28 -6.44 -6.25 0.61
CA ARG A 28 -7.70 -5.57 0.89
C ARG A 28 -8.77 -6.58 1.31
N ARG A 29 -8.85 -7.69 0.61
CA ARG A 29 -9.84 -8.73 0.90
C ARG A 29 -9.60 -9.35 2.27
N ALA A 30 -8.34 -9.52 2.64
CA ALA A 30 -7.97 -10.09 3.92
C ALA A 30 -8.05 -9.08 5.07
N GLY A 31 -8.33 -7.83 4.79
CA GLY A 31 -8.43 -6.81 5.83
C GLY A 31 -7.09 -6.28 6.30
N LYS A 32 -6.02 -6.63 5.59
CA LYS A 32 -4.68 -6.14 5.96
C LYS A 32 -4.48 -4.70 5.54
N TRP A 33 -5.12 -4.30 4.46
CA TRP A 33 -5.13 -2.91 3.99
C TRP A 33 -6.56 -2.40 4.07
N LEU A 34 -6.74 -1.28 4.75
CA LEU A 34 -8.06 -0.72 5.01
C LEU A 34 -8.32 0.49 4.14
N ASP A 35 -9.54 0.60 3.64
CA ASP A 35 -9.93 1.75 2.86
C ASP A 35 -9.78 3.02 3.70
N GLY A 36 -9.17 4.03 3.10
CA GLY A 36 -8.91 5.28 3.78
C GLY A 36 -7.58 5.30 4.52
N VAL A 37 -6.90 4.18 4.63
CA VAL A 37 -5.61 4.10 5.30
C VAL A 37 -4.51 3.84 4.26
N GLN A 38 -4.37 2.60 3.80
CA GLN A 38 -3.36 2.28 2.80
C GLN A 38 -3.87 2.43 1.37
N CYS A 39 -5.17 2.34 1.20
CA CYS A 39 -5.77 2.38 -0.14
C CYS A 39 -7.16 2.99 -0.06
N LYS A 40 -7.68 3.36 -1.21
CA LYS A 40 -9.01 3.95 -1.28
C LYS A 40 -9.51 3.91 -2.71
N VAL A 41 -10.78 3.63 -2.90
CA VAL A 41 -11.39 3.70 -4.23
C VAL A 41 -11.95 5.11 -4.41
N VAL A 42 -11.47 5.77 -5.43
CA VAL A 42 -11.95 7.10 -5.79
C VAL A 42 -12.25 7.10 -7.28
N ASP A 43 -13.46 7.45 -7.62
CA ASP A 43 -13.84 7.55 -9.03
C ASP A 43 -13.61 6.24 -9.77
N ASP A 44 -14.00 5.13 -9.12
CA ASP A 44 -13.87 3.77 -9.63
C ASP A 44 -12.42 3.31 -9.83
N MET A 45 -11.46 4.07 -9.32
CA MET A 45 -10.04 3.72 -9.41
C MET A 45 -9.50 3.50 -8.02
N LEU A 46 -8.65 2.49 -7.88
CA LEU A 46 -7.99 2.23 -6.61
C LEU A 46 -6.74 3.08 -6.50
N TRP A 47 -6.66 3.84 -5.42
CA TRP A 47 -5.50 4.69 -5.12
C TRP A 47 -4.78 4.13 -3.91
N ILE A 48 -3.47 4.29 -3.89
CA ILE A 48 -2.61 3.77 -2.82
C ILE A 48 -1.94 4.94 -2.11
N ASN A 49 -1.99 4.92 -0.79
CA ASN A 49 -1.32 5.91 0.05
C ASN A 49 0.10 5.41 0.29
N LEU A 50 1.07 6.02 -0.38
CA LEU A 50 2.45 5.55 -0.35
C LEU A 50 3.04 5.52 1.07
N PRO A 51 2.94 6.61 1.85
CA PRO A 51 3.48 6.56 3.22
C PRO A 51 2.85 5.47 4.08
N ALA A 52 1.54 5.28 3.96
CA ALA A 52 0.86 4.26 4.75
C ALA A 52 1.24 2.86 4.31
N ALA A 53 1.42 2.66 3.00
CA ALA A 53 1.85 1.36 2.47
C ALA A 53 3.26 1.04 2.94
N GLU A 54 4.15 2.02 2.93
CA GLU A 54 5.51 1.84 3.44
C GLU A 54 5.51 1.50 4.91
N LYS A 55 4.73 2.22 5.68
CA LYS A 55 4.63 1.97 7.11
C LYS A 55 4.10 0.56 7.38
N TRP A 56 3.13 0.13 6.57
CA TRP A 56 2.59 -1.22 6.70
C TRP A 56 3.69 -2.25 6.49
N VAL A 57 4.53 -2.06 5.47
CA VAL A 57 5.62 -2.98 5.20
C VAL A 57 6.60 -3.03 6.37
N GLU A 58 6.88 -1.88 6.96
CA GLU A 58 7.82 -1.78 8.07
C GLU A 58 7.30 -2.39 9.35
N THR A 59 6.01 -2.28 9.61
CA THR A 59 5.44 -2.67 10.90
C THR A 59 4.65 -3.95 10.87
N TRP A 60 4.26 -4.42 9.71
CA TRP A 60 3.45 -5.62 9.60
C TRP A 60 4.32 -6.86 9.64
N GLY A 61 3.75 -7.90 10.13
CA GLY A 61 4.42 -9.18 10.14
C GLY A 61 5.37 -9.28 11.31
N THR A 62 6.24 -10.28 11.23
CA THR A 62 7.12 -10.59 12.31
C THR A 62 8.30 -9.66 12.30
N PRO A 63 8.59 -9.13 13.38
CA PRO A 63 9.82 -8.42 13.46
C PRO A 63 10.91 -9.45 13.49
N THR A 64 11.37 -10.05 13.29
CA THR A 64 12.23 -11.14 13.36
C THR A 64 13.51 -11.00 13.87
N ARG A 65 12.99 -11.07 14.05
CA ARG A 65 13.69 -11.20 14.28
C ARG A 65 14.46 -11.28 14.35
N THR A 66 14.71 -11.36 14.71
CA THR A 66 15.30 -11.50 14.70
C THR A 66 15.70 -11.92 14.71
N LEU A 67 15.92 -12.32 14.66
CA LEU A 67 16.24 -12.71 14.69
C LEU A 67 16.71 -12.86 14.71
N GLY A 68 16.85 -12.88 14.68
CA GLY A 68 17.15 -13.05 14.91
C GLY A 68 17.33 -13.07 14.98
#